data_990d1219bc16e20c6c25c25cde0eafcb
#
_entry.id   990d1219bc16e20c6c25c25cde0eafcb
#
_cell.length_a   1.000
_cell.length_b   1.000
_cell.length_c   1.000
_cell.angle_alpha   90.00
_cell.angle_beta   90.00
_cell.angle_gamma   90.00
#
_symmetry.space_group_name_H-M   'P 1'
#
loop_
_entity.id
_entity.type
_entity.pdbx_description
1 polymer ?
#
loop_
_entity_poly.entity_id
_entity_poly.type
_entity_poly.pdbx_seq_one_letter_code
_entity_poly.pdbx_strand_id
1 'polypeptide(L)'
;MNYISIKDIDSLSKWVKSAIKIKKDPLKNKKLGKNKTLGMLFFNPSLRTRLSTQKAALNLGMNVMVMNFTNEGWTLEFEDGAVMNSGASEHIKEAAEVVSQYCDIIAIRAFAGLVDKEKDYQETVISGFLKYATVPIVNMESAIRHPLQSLADAITMEEFKPRHKDKPKVVLSWAPHPKALPQAVANSFVEMMQLQKDMDFVITHPEGYELSPEITKDCTIEYDQNKAFENADFVYVKNWSNFNDYGKVTNSDPNWTVTAEKMALTNNGKFMHC
;
A
#
# COMPACT_ATOMS: atom_id res chain seq x y z
N MET A 1 8.46 11.07 -13.19
CA MET A 1 8.78 10.19 -12.05
C MET A 1 7.51 9.44 -11.68
N ASN A 2 7.56 8.11 -11.67
CA ASN A 2 6.47 7.28 -11.16
C ASN A 2 6.61 7.10 -9.66
N TYR A 3 5.51 6.83 -8.95
CA TYR A 3 5.49 6.47 -7.53
C TYR A 3 4.74 5.15 -7.35
N ILE A 4 5.45 4.05 -7.44
CA ILE A 4 4.90 2.68 -7.46
C ILE A 4 5.20 1.96 -6.15
N SER A 5 6.34 2.27 -5.53
CA SER A 5 6.82 1.72 -4.28
C SER A 5 7.32 2.83 -3.36
N ILE A 6 7.32 2.58 -2.05
CA ILE A 6 7.97 3.48 -1.08
C ILE A 6 9.49 3.61 -1.36
N LYS A 7 10.07 2.68 -2.10
CA LYS A 7 11.49 2.72 -2.51
C LYS A 7 11.78 3.69 -3.66
N ASP A 8 10.77 4.23 -4.33
CA ASP A 8 10.94 5.19 -5.44
C ASP A 8 11.31 6.60 -4.96
N ILE A 9 11.26 6.85 -3.64
CA ILE A 9 11.60 8.13 -3.05
C ILE A 9 13.10 8.23 -2.74
N ASP A 10 13.64 9.43 -2.88
CA ASP A 10 15.06 9.72 -2.60
C ASP A 10 15.39 9.66 -1.10
N SER A 11 14.46 10.05 -0.25
CA SER A 11 14.64 10.08 1.20
C SER A 11 13.30 10.09 1.94
N LEU A 12 13.02 9.01 2.67
CA LEU A 12 11.81 8.88 3.49
C LEU A 12 11.67 10.05 4.48
N SER A 13 12.74 10.43 5.17
CA SER A 13 12.75 11.54 6.13
C SER A 13 12.36 12.88 5.48
N LYS A 14 12.87 13.18 4.28
CA LYS A 14 12.47 14.41 3.55
C LYS A 14 10.99 14.39 3.18
N TRP A 15 10.49 13.26 2.70
CA TRP A 15 9.08 13.11 2.31
C TRP A 15 8.15 13.22 3.51
N VAL A 16 8.46 12.56 4.62
CA VAL A 16 7.71 12.67 5.88
C VAL A 16 7.67 14.11 6.37
N LYS A 17 8.81 14.81 6.42
CA LYS A 17 8.87 16.23 6.81
C LYS A 17 8.04 17.13 5.87
N SER A 18 8.06 16.86 4.58
CA SER A 18 7.26 17.60 3.59
C SER A 18 5.77 17.34 3.76
N ALA A 19 5.38 16.09 3.99
CA ALA A 19 3.99 15.73 4.24
C ALA A 19 3.44 16.37 5.52
N ILE A 20 4.22 16.41 6.62
CA ILE A 20 3.84 17.10 7.87
C ILE A 20 3.65 18.61 7.62
N LYS A 21 4.50 19.24 6.78
CA LYS A 21 4.30 20.66 6.41
C LYS A 21 3.03 20.87 5.62
N ILE A 22 2.72 19.97 4.65
CA ILE A 22 1.48 20.02 3.86
C ILE A 22 0.27 19.78 4.76
N LYS A 23 0.35 18.86 5.72
CA LYS A 23 -0.72 18.60 6.70
C LYS A 23 -1.08 19.83 7.52
N LYS A 24 -0.09 20.66 7.88
CA LYS A 24 -0.30 21.92 8.64
C LYS A 24 -0.96 23.01 7.79
N ASP A 25 -0.71 23.05 6.50
CA ASP A 25 -1.29 24.02 5.56
C ASP A 25 -1.60 23.34 4.22
N PRO A 26 -2.73 22.59 4.16
CA PRO A 26 -3.06 21.75 3.00
C PRO A 26 -3.34 22.53 1.70
N LEU A 27 -3.62 23.83 1.81
CA LEU A 27 -3.93 24.69 0.65
C LEU A 27 -2.75 25.55 0.19
N LYS A 28 -1.61 25.52 0.90
CA LYS A 28 -0.42 26.30 0.56
C LYS A 28 0.00 26.13 -0.90
N ASN A 29 -0.13 24.92 -1.41
CA ASN A 29 0.32 24.53 -2.74
C ASN A 29 -0.82 24.50 -3.79
N LYS A 30 -1.95 25.14 -3.53
CA LYS A 30 -3.17 25.10 -4.37
C LYS A 30 -2.93 25.46 -5.85
N LYS A 31 -1.85 26.19 -6.15
CA LYS A 31 -1.53 26.59 -7.53
C LYS A 31 -0.72 25.56 -8.31
N LEU A 32 -0.13 24.56 -7.66
CA LEU A 32 0.74 23.57 -8.32
C LEU A 32 -0.01 22.73 -9.35
N GLY A 33 -1.25 22.38 -9.04
CA GLY A 33 -2.11 21.57 -9.91
C GLY A 33 -3.02 22.37 -10.85
N LYS A 34 -2.84 23.69 -10.94
CA LYS A 34 -3.67 24.53 -11.82
C LYS A 34 -3.60 24.04 -13.27
N ASN A 35 -4.77 23.83 -13.88
CA ASN A 35 -4.93 23.32 -15.25
C ASN A 35 -4.37 21.88 -15.45
N LYS A 36 -4.14 21.15 -14.36
CA LYS A 36 -3.72 19.74 -14.36
C LYS A 36 -4.89 18.84 -13.99
N THR A 37 -4.91 17.65 -14.56
CA THR A 37 -5.93 16.62 -14.30
C THR A 37 -5.28 15.38 -13.72
N LEU A 38 -5.80 14.89 -12.58
CA LEU A 38 -5.51 13.58 -12.03
C LEU A 38 -6.55 12.59 -12.53
N GLY A 39 -6.14 11.58 -13.29
CA GLY A 39 -6.94 10.40 -13.60
C GLY A 39 -6.85 9.39 -12.44
N MET A 40 -7.99 8.98 -11.90
CA MET A 40 -8.06 7.96 -10.85
C MET A 40 -8.76 6.72 -11.40
N LEU A 41 -8.00 5.64 -11.61
CA LEU A 41 -8.48 4.39 -12.19
C LEU A 41 -8.66 3.33 -11.10
N PHE A 42 -9.88 2.83 -10.95
CA PHE A 42 -10.24 1.83 -9.95
C PHE A 42 -10.63 0.51 -10.61
N PHE A 43 -9.83 -0.52 -10.38
CA PHE A 43 -10.16 -1.91 -10.72
C PHE A 43 -10.83 -2.66 -9.56
N ASN A 44 -10.92 -2.01 -8.39
CA ASN A 44 -11.60 -2.52 -7.20
C ASN A 44 -12.24 -1.36 -6.43
N PRO A 45 -13.38 -1.58 -5.74
CA PRO A 45 -14.02 -0.56 -4.94
C PRO A 45 -13.12 0.00 -3.83
N SER A 46 -13.26 1.28 -3.53
CA SER A 46 -12.57 1.93 -2.41
C SER A 46 -13.37 3.13 -1.89
N LEU A 47 -13.43 3.27 -0.57
CA LEU A 47 -13.97 4.46 0.09
C LEU A 47 -12.85 5.44 0.44
N ARG A 48 -11.93 5.02 1.31
CA ARG A 48 -10.87 5.90 1.86
C ARG A 48 -9.89 6.39 0.80
N THR A 49 -9.37 5.50 -0.03
CA THR A 49 -8.42 5.86 -1.11
C THR A 49 -9.06 6.85 -2.08
N ARG A 50 -10.32 6.61 -2.46
CA ARG A 50 -11.06 7.52 -3.36
C ARG A 50 -11.16 8.92 -2.78
N LEU A 51 -11.68 9.04 -1.54
CA LEU A 51 -11.91 10.33 -0.90
C LEU A 51 -10.60 11.08 -0.61
N SER A 52 -9.58 10.38 -0.08
CA SER A 52 -8.30 11.01 0.28
C SER A 52 -7.53 11.49 -0.94
N THR A 53 -7.43 10.68 -1.99
CA THR A 53 -6.69 11.04 -3.21
C THR A 53 -7.41 12.18 -3.96
N GLN A 54 -8.74 12.11 -4.08
CA GLN A 54 -9.52 13.18 -4.68
C GLN A 54 -9.37 14.48 -3.89
N LYS A 55 -9.45 14.42 -2.56
CA LYS A 55 -9.26 15.59 -1.70
C LYS A 55 -7.86 16.18 -1.83
N ALA A 56 -6.83 15.34 -1.90
CA ALA A 56 -5.46 15.79 -2.10
C ALA A 56 -5.28 16.52 -3.43
N ALA A 57 -5.82 15.99 -4.53
CA ALA A 57 -5.79 16.61 -5.84
C ALA A 57 -6.48 17.99 -5.82
N LEU A 58 -7.68 18.09 -5.23
CA LEU A 58 -8.41 19.35 -5.08
C LEU A 58 -7.65 20.38 -4.24
N ASN A 59 -6.96 19.95 -3.18
CA ASN A 59 -6.13 20.83 -2.35
C ASN A 59 -4.94 21.40 -3.14
N LEU A 60 -4.44 20.67 -4.12
CA LEU A 60 -3.40 21.13 -5.06
C LEU A 60 -3.95 21.98 -6.19
N GLY A 61 -5.26 22.07 -6.35
CA GLY A 61 -5.96 22.81 -7.43
C GLY A 61 -6.04 22.03 -8.74
N MET A 62 -5.94 20.70 -8.68
CA MET A 62 -6.12 19.82 -9.84
C MET A 62 -7.59 19.56 -10.12
N ASN A 63 -7.92 19.31 -11.38
CA ASN A 63 -9.14 18.60 -11.76
C ASN A 63 -8.98 17.10 -11.46
N VAL A 64 -10.10 16.39 -11.32
CA VAL A 64 -10.11 14.95 -11.07
C VAL A 64 -11.07 14.28 -12.04
N MET A 65 -10.58 13.24 -12.73
CA MET A 65 -11.39 12.30 -13.50
C MET A 65 -11.32 10.94 -12.82
N VAL A 66 -12.47 10.33 -12.53
CA VAL A 66 -12.54 9.02 -11.87
C VAL A 66 -13.19 8.03 -12.81
N MET A 67 -12.57 6.86 -12.98
CA MET A 67 -13.09 5.75 -13.77
C MET A 67 -13.05 4.45 -12.95
N ASN A 68 -14.18 3.75 -12.91
CA ASN A 68 -14.30 2.43 -12.28
C ASN A 68 -14.38 1.36 -13.36
N PHE A 69 -13.29 0.62 -13.56
CA PHE A 69 -13.23 -0.44 -14.58
C PHE A 69 -14.13 -1.64 -14.28
N THR A 70 -14.55 -1.81 -13.02
CA THR A 70 -15.50 -2.87 -12.65
C THR A 70 -16.92 -2.66 -13.18
N ASN A 71 -17.36 -1.40 -13.35
CA ASN A 71 -18.76 -1.08 -13.65
C ASN A 71 -18.94 -0.04 -14.77
N GLU A 72 -17.94 0.77 -15.07
CA GLU A 72 -18.03 1.91 -16.01
C GLU A 72 -17.14 1.72 -17.24
N GLY A 73 -16.01 1.01 -17.08
CA GLY A 73 -15.09 0.68 -18.15
C GLY A 73 -15.32 -0.73 -18.69
N TRP A 74 -14.87 -1.00 -19.88
CA TRP A 74 -14.86 -2.33 -20.44
C TRP A 74 -13.63 -3.13 -19.99
N THR A 75 -13.67 -4.43 -20.19
CA THR A 75 -12.56 -5.34 -19.86
C THR A 75 -11.38 -5.05 -20.76
N LEU A 76 -10.20 -4.93 -20.16
CA LEU A 76 -8.93 -4.72 -20.86
C LEU A 76 -8.19 -6.04 -21.06
N GLU A 77 -7.54 -6.16 -22.22
CA GLU A 77 -6.56 -7.20 -22.50
C GLU A 77 -5.15 -6.70 -22.14
N PHE A 78 -4.36 -7.53 -21.48
CA PHE A 78 -3.04 -7.17 -20.97
C PHE A 78 -1.90 -7.94 -21.63
N GLU A 79 -2.17 -9.04 -22.35
CA GLU A 79 -1.13 -9.88 -22.95
C GLU A 79 -0.67 -9.30 -24.30
N ASP A 80 0.65 -9.09 -24.42
CA ASP A 80 1.23 -8.60 -25.67
C ASP A 80 1.00 -9.60 -26.82
N GLY A 81 0.52 -9.10 -27.95
CA GLY A 81 0.25 -9.92 -29.13
C GLY A 81 -1.02 -10.77 -29.04
N ALA A 82 -1.85 -10.56 -28.01
CA ALA A 82 -3.13 -11.24 -27.90
C ALA A 82 -4.03 -10.95 -29.11
N VAL A 83 -4.73 -11.99 -29.56
CA VAL A 83 -5.78 -11.84 -30.54
C VAL A 83 -7.03 -11.38 -29.80
N MET A 84 -7.59 -10.22 -30.17
CA MET A 84 -8.74 -9.58 -29.50
C MET A 84 -10.06 -10.34 -29.74
N ASN A 85 -10.11 -11.62 -29.31
CA ASN A 85 -11.27 -12.52 -29.42
C ASN A 85 -11.72 -13.10 -28.08
N SER A 86 -11.12 -12.67 -26.96
CA SER A 86 -11.35 -13.21 -25.61
C SER A 86 -12.43 -12.49 -24.80
N GLY A 87 -13.19 -11.57 -25.40
CA GLY A 87 -14.22 -10.77 -24.73
C GLY A 87 -13.71 -9.47 -24.12
N ALA A 88 -12.42 -9.17 -24.20
CA ALA A 88 -11.88 -7.84 -23.92
C ALA A 88 -12.17 -6.90 -25.09
N SER A 89 -12.56 -5.66 -24.78
CA SER A 89 -12.95 -4.66 -25.78
C SER A 89 -11.76 -3.82 -26.27
N GLU A 90 -10.70 -3.74 -25.46
CA GLU A 90 -9.54 -2.88 -25.73
C GLU A 90 -8.27 -3.46 -25.09
N HIS A 91 -7.13 -3.26 -25.74
CA HIS A 91 -5.85 -3.66 -25.17
C HIS A 91 -5.30 -2.53 -24.28
N ILE A 92 -4.57 -2.91 -23.23
CA ILE A 92 -3.97 -1.95 -22.27
C ILE A 92 -3.09 -0.89 -22.95
N LYS A 93 -2.47 -1.22 -24.09
CA LYS A 93 -1.66 -0.27 -24.85
C LYS A 93 -2.47 0.92 -25.31
N GLU A 94 -3.59 0.68 -25.97
CA GLU A 94 -4.50 1.73 -26.45
C GLU A 94 -5.11 2.49 -25.27
N ALA A 95 -5.62 1.77 -24.28
CA ALA A 95 -6.24 2.39 -23.10
C ALA A 95 -5.28 3.31 -22.34
N ALA A 96 -4.03 2.90 -22.12
CA ALA A 96 -3.03 3.72 -21.41
C ALA A 96 -2.63 4.97 -22.20
N GLU A 97 -2.44 4.84 -23.52
CA GLU A 97 -2.14 5.97 -24.41
C GLU A 97 -3.31 6.96 -24.45
N VAL A 98 -4.55 6.48 -24.58
CA VAL A 98 -5.76 7.32 -24.60
C VAL A 98 -5.95 8.07 -23.27
N VAL A 99 -5.89 7.37 -22.13
CA VAL A 99 -6.04 8.00 -20.81
C VAL A 99 -4.96 9.06 -20.57
N SER A 100 -3.75 8.82 -21.08
CA SER A 100 -2.64 9.77 -20.98
C SER A 100 -2.89 11.08 -21.73
N GLN A 101 -3.80 11.13 -22.73
CA GLN A 101 -4.17 12.37 -23.42
C GLN A 101 -5.10 13.25 -22.57
N TYR A 102 -5.85 12.67 -21.66
CA TYR A 102 -6.82 13.37 -20.83
C TYR A 102 -6.30 13.72 -19.44
N CYS A 103 -5.20 13.10 -19.00
CA CYS A 103 -4.67 13.23 -17.65
C CYS A 103 -3.20 13.65 -17.67
N ASP A 104 -2.78 14.44 -16.68
CA ASP A 104 -1.38 14.80 -16.45
C ASP A 104 -0.69 13.83 -15.49
N ILE A 105 -1.45 13.11 -14.69
CA ILE A 105 -1.03 12.07 -13.76
C ILE A 105 -2.12 11.00 -13.73
N ILE A 106 -1.74 9.74 -13.70
CA ILE A 106 -2.67 8.62 -13.55
C ILE A 106 -2.41 7.93 -12.21
N ALA A 107 -3.43 7.81 -11.38
CA ALA A 107 -3.40 7.08 -10.12
C ALA A 107 -4.23 5.79 -10.24
N ILE A 108 -3.63 4.63 -9.91
CA ILE A 108 -4.22 3.32 -10.18
C ILE A 108 -4.39 2.54 -8.90
N ARG A 109 -5.55 1.88 -8.76
CA ARG A 109 -5.83 0.89 -7.72
C ARG A 109 -6.28 -0.41 -8.35
N ALA A 110 -5.49 -1.49 -8.14
CA ALA A 110 -5.74 -2.80 -8.71
C ALA A 110 -5.26 -3.89 -7.74
N PHE A 111 -6.17 -4.51 -6.99
CA PHE A 111 -5.87 -5.52 -5.99
C PHE A 111 -5.40 -6.85 -6.59
N ALA A 112 -4.76 -7.65 -5.72
CA ALA A 112 -4.52 -9.06 -5.97
C ALA A 112 -5.84 -9.82 -6.15
N GLY A 113 -5.86 -10.72 -7.13
CA GLY A 113 -6.95 -11.66 -7.32
C GLY A 113 -6.99 -12.75 -6.26
N LEU A 114 -5.86 -13.03 -5.60
CA LEU A 114 -5.64 -14.08 -4.59
C LEU A 114 -5.96 -15.51 -5.11
N VAL A 115 -5.85 -15.72 -6.41
CA VAL A 115 -6.08 -17.01 -7.08
C VAL A 115 -4.77 -17.55 -7.65
N ASP A 116 -4.04 -16.69 -8.34
CA ASP A 116 -2.76 -17.00 -8.99
C ASP A 116 -1.69 -16.04 -8.46
N LYS A 117 -0.79 -16.56 -7.63
CA LYS A 117 0.28 -15.79 -7.00
C LYS A 117 1.23 -15.19 -8.03
N GLU A 118 1.61 -15.95 -9.04
CA GLU A 118 2.59 -15.48 -10.04
C GLU A 118 2.02 -14.31 -10.84
N LYS A 119 0.76 -14.43 -11.26
CA LYS A 119 0.06 -13.36 -11.96
C LYS A 119 -0.11 -12.11 -11.10
N ASP A 120 -0.48 -12.26 -9.83
CA ASP A 120 -0.61 -11.13 -8.90
C ASP A 120 0.75 -10.45 -8.67
N TYR A 121 1.84 -11.24 -8.53
CA TYR A 121 3.19 -10.70 -8.33
C TYR A 121 3.79 -10.06 -9.60
N GLN A 122 3.29 -10.37 -10.78
CA GLN A 122 3.61 -9.64 -12.02
C GLN A 122 2.97 -8.24 -12.06
N GLU A 123 1.99 -7.97 -11.19
CA GLU A 123 1.27 -6.68 -11.11
C GLU A 123 0.76 -6.20 -12.47
N THR A 124 0.11 -7.09 -13.22
CA THR A 124 -0.23 -6.95 -14.64
C THR A 124 -0.84 -5.58 -14.99
N VAL A 125 -1.76 -5.06 -14.15
CA VAL A 125 -2.41 -3.77 -14.40
C VAL A 125 -1.41 -2.62 -14.29
N ILE A 126 -0.67 -2.53 -13.18
CA ILE A 126 0.32 -1.45 -12.96
C ILE A 126 1.43 -1.54 -14.01
N SER A 127 1.94 -2.74 -14.28
CA SER A 127 3.00 -2.98 -15.27
C SER A 127 2.56 -2.58 -16.68
N GLY A 128 1.31 -2.87 -17.06
CA GLY A 128 0.74 -2.48 -18.33
C GLY A 128 0.68 -0.95 -18.49
N PHE A 129 0.17 -0.25 -17.50
CA PHE A 129 0.16 1.22 -17.53
C PHE A 129 1.57 1.81 -17.52
N LEU A 130 2.51 1.26 -16.73
CA LEU A 130 3.89 1.72 -16.72
C LEU A 130 4.58 1.58 -18.08
N LYS A 131 4.21 0.55 -18.85
CA LYS A 131 4.79 0.27 -20.15
C LYS A 131 4.31 1.24 -21.23
N TYR A 132 3.04 1.65 -21.18
CA TYR A 132 2.40 2.36 -22.29
C TYR A 132 1.92 3.79 -21.97
N ALA A 133 1.72 4.15 -20.70
CA ALA A 133 1.34 5.51 -20.35
C ALA A 133 2.47 6.51 -20.60
N THR A 134 2.12 7.69 -21.10
CA THR A 134 3.07 8.78 -21.38
C THR A 134 3.14 9.82 -20.25
N VAL A 135 2.35 9.63 -19.20
CA VAL A 135 2.29 10.50 -18.01
C VAL A 135 2.68 9.73 -16.75
N PRO A 136 3.11 10.40 -15.66
CA PRO A 136 3.46 9.75 -14.41
C PRO A 136 2.34 8.87 -13.84
N ILE A 137 2.73 7.72 -13.30
CA ILE A 137 1.84 6.76 -12.62
C ILE A 137 2.06 6.83 -11.11
N VAL A 138 0.94 6.81 -10.37
CA VAL A 138 0.90 6.70 -8.91
C VAL A 138 0.14 5.42 -8.53
N ASN A 139 0.80 4.56 -7.78
CA ASN A 139 0.17 3.36 -7.21
C ASN A 139 -0.63 3.73 -5.97
N MET A 140 -1.96 3.69 -6.06
CA MET A 140 -2.84 3.90 -4.91
C MET A 140 -2.98 2.65 -4.04
N GLU A 141 -2.91 1.48 -4.62
CA GLU A 141 -2.78 0.14 -4.03
C GLU A 141 -2.79 -0.87 -5.17
N SER A 142 -1.78 -1.71 -5.24
CA SER A 142 -1.67 -2.78 -6.24
C SER A 142 -1.76 -4.17 -5.59
N ALA A 143 -1.48 -5.20 -6.35
CA ALA A 143 -1.53 -6.57 -5.85
C ALA A 143 -0.55 -6.82 -4.69
N ILE A 144 0.65 -6.24 -4.75
CA ILE A 144 1.72 -6.49 -3.77
C ILE A 144 2.22 -5.23 -3.05
N ARG A 145 1.74 -4.02 -3.40
CA ARG A 145 2.22 -2.76 -2.79
C ARG A 145 1.10 -1.76 -2.52
N HIS A 146 1.28 -1.01 -1.42
CA HIS A 146 0.44 0.14 -1.07
C HIS A 146 1.30 1.31 -0.56
N PRO A 147 2.08 1.97 -1.43
CA PRO A 147 3.07 2.96 -1.03
C PRO A 147 2.48 4.20 -0.35
N LEU A 148 1.25 4.60 -0.71
CA LEU A 148 0.57 5.72 -0.07
C LEU A 148 0.25 5.42 1.40
N GLN A 149 -0.14 4.16 1.71
CA GLN A 149 -0.41 3.74 3.08
C GLN A 149 0.88 3.72 3.90
N SER A 150 1.94 3.09 3.41
CA SER A 150 3.21 3.01 4.15
C SER A 150 3.83 4.40 4.39
N LEU A 151 3.67 5.35 3.47
CA LEU A 151 4.07 6.73 3.71
C LEU A 151 3.22 7.40 4.80
N ALA A 152 1.90 7.17 4.82
CA ALA A 152 1.01 7.66 5.87
C ALA A 152 1.36 7.07 7.24
N ASP A 153 1.72 5.79 7.28
CA ASP A 153 2.18 5.10 8.50
C ASP A 153 3.49 5.70 9.01
N ALA A 154 4.45 5.98 8.11
CA ALA A 154 5.70 6.66 8.47
C ALA A 154 5.47 8.06 9.05
N ILE A 155 4.53 8.83 8.48
CA ILE A 155 4.14 10.15 9.00
C ILE A 155 3.54 10.02 10.40
N THR A 156 2.65 9.06 10.60
CA THR A 156 2.01 8.79 11.90
C THR A 156 3.06 8.41 12.95
N MET A 157 3.97 7.51 12.62
CA MET A 157 5.05 7.13 13.54
C MET A 157 5.95 8.33 13.88
N GLU A 158 6.31 9.18 12.92
CA GLU A 158 7.11 10.37 13.18
C GLU A 158 6.40 11.38 14.12
N GLU A 159 5.07 11.53 13.98
CA GLU A 159 4.27 12.42 14.84
C GLU A 159 4.14 11.91 16.28
N PHE A 160 4.14 10.60 16.49
CA PHE A 160 3.86 9.96 17.78
C PHE A 160 5.05 9.24 18.40
N LYS A 161 6.22 9.21 17.76
CA LYS A 161 7.39 8.53 18.32
C LYS A 161 7.81 9.12 19.67
N PRO A 162 8.20 8.27 20.63
CA PRO A 162 8.69 8.73 21.91
C PRO A 162 10.02 9.47 21.77
N ARG A 163 10.07 10.72 22.24
CA ARG A 163 11.24 11.61 22.07
C ARG A 163 12.44 11.22 22.92
N HIS A 164 12.23 10.39 23.94
CA HIS A 164 13.24 9.99 24.92
C HIS A 164 13.91 8.64 24.56
N LYS A 165 13.57 8.06 23.42
CA LYS A 165 14.04 6.73 23.00
C LYS A 165 14.72 6.82 21.63
N ASP A 166 15.98 6.41 21.58
CA ASP A 166 16.80 6.48 20.37
C ASP A 166 16.29 5.54 19.28
N LYS A 167 15.86 4.32 19.65
CA LYS A 167 15.30 3.31 18.77
C LYS A 167 13.95 2.81 19.28
N PRO A 168 12.84 3.44 18.89
CA PRO A 168 11.50 2.93 19.19
C PRO A 168 11.29 1.54 18.57
N LYS A 169 10.66 0.64 19.32
CA LYS A 169 10.31 -0.71 18.82
C LYS A 169 8.98 -0.67 18.08
N VAL A 170 8.99 -1.18 16.86
CA VAL A 170 7.82 -1.26 15.97
C VAL A 170 7.55 -2.72 15.67
N VAL A 171 6.30 -3.14 15.85
CA VAL A 171 5.87 -4.51 15.57
C VAL A 171 4.83 -4.49 14.46
N LEU A 172 5.07 -5.24 13.39
CA LEU A 172 4.03 -5.63 12.43
C LEU A 172 3.45 -6.95 12.88
N SER A 173 2.19 -6.96 13.29
CA SER A 173 1.51 -8.15 13.75
C SER A 173 0.43 -8.62 12.79
N TRP A 174 0.47 -9.90 12.43
CA TRP A 174 -0.66 -10.56 11.81
C TRP A 174 -1.82 -10.68 12.80
N ALA A 175 -3.05 -10.65 12.29
CA ALA A 175 -4.25 -10.94 13.04
C ALA A 175 -5.25 -11.74 12.17
N PRO A 176 -6.10 -12.62 12.76
CA PRO A 176 -7.03 -13.45 12.02
C PRO A 176 -8.10 -12.62 11.30
N HIS A 177 -8.54 -13.12 10.15
CA HIS A 177 -9.64 -12.56 9.37
C HIS A 177 -10.38 -13.68 8.64
N PRO A 178 -11.72 -13.60 8.48
CA PRO A 178 -12.53 -14.66 7.86
C PRO A 178 -12.25 -14.88 6.36
N LYS A 179 -11.58 -13.93 5.71
CA LYS A 179 -11.16 -14.00 4.29
C LYS A 179 -9.67 -13.79 4.18
N ALA A 180 -9.04 -14.44 3.21
CA ALA A 180 -7.69 -14.10 2.81
C ALA A 180 -7.63 -12.66 2.29
N LEU A 181 -6.64 -11.88 2.72
CA LEU A 181 -6.44 -10.50 2.30
C LEU A 181 -5.10 -10.33 1.57
N PRO A 182 -4.98 -9.34 0.66
CA PRO A 182 -3.73 -9.06 -0.05
C PRO A 182 -2.57 -8.76 0.90
N GLN A 183 -1.37 -9.09 0.45
CA GLN A 183 -0.12 -8.82 1.17
C GLN A 183 0.37 -7.37 1.00
N ALA A 184 -0.23 -6.59 0.10
CA ALA A 184 0.21 -5.28 -0.35
C ALA A 184 0.54 -4.29 0.80
N VAL A 185 -0.33 -4.22 1.81
CA VAL A 185 -0.13 -3.32 2.97
C VAL A 185 1.04 -3.81 3.83
N ALA A 186 1.08 -5.10 4.17
CA ALA A 186 2.15 -5.67 4.97
C ALA A 186 3.50 -5.55 4.26
N ASN A 187 3.58 -5.90 2.98
CA ASN A 187 4.77 -5.75 2.16
C ASN A 187 5.30 -4.31 2.17
N SER A 188 4.42 -3.34 1.89
CA SER A 188 4.83 -1.93 1.85
C SER A 188 5.21 -1.37 3.21
N PHE A 189 4.60 -1.88 4.30
CA PHE A 189 5.01 -1.52 5.65
C PHE A 189 6.43 -2.04 5.93
N VAL A 190 6.73 -3.30 5.58
CA VAL A 190 8.08 -3.87 5.72
C VAL A 190 9.10 -3.08 4.88
N GLU A 191 8.81 -2.81 3.60
CA GLU A 191 9.69 -2.03 2.73
C GLU A 191 9.97 -0.63 3.31
N MET A 192 8.97 0.01 3.89
CA MET A 192 9.11 1.31 4.56
C MET A 192 9.97 1.22 5.82
N MET A 193 9.77 0.18 6.65
CA MET A 193 10.58 -0.03 7.86
C MET A 193 12.05 -0.30 7.54
N GLN A 194 12.34 -0.98 6.44
CA GLN A 194 13.73 -1.19 5.97
C GLN A 194 14.45 0.13 5.61
N LEU A 195 13.72 1.20 5.30
CA LEU A 195 14.26 2.54 5.09
C LEU A 195 14.46 3.33 6.40
N GLN A 196 13.85 2.88 7.52
CA GLN A 196 13.93 3.54 8.83
C GLN A 196 14.99 2.87 9.72
N LYS A 197 16.22 3.36 9.65
CA LYS A 197 17.35 2.79 10.40
C LYS A 197 17.35 3.13 11.91
N ASP A 198 16.54 4.09 12.30
CA ASP A 198 16.39 4.59 13.68
C ASP A 198 15.25 3.90 14.45
N MET A 199 14.71 2.79 13.94
CA MET A 199 13.68 2.00 14.60
C MET A 199 14.10 0.53 14.70
N ASP A 200 13.68 -0.12 15.78
CA ASP A 200 13.82 -1.57 15.98
C ASP A 200 12.55 -2.25 15.46
N PHE A 201 12.67 -3.08 14.44
CA PHE A 201 11.53 -3.63 13.72
C PHE A 201 11.44 -5.14 13.86
N VAL A 202 10.24 -5.60 14.24
CA VAL A 202 9.91 -7.02 14.39
C VAL A 202 8.63 -7.34 13.65
N ILE A 203 8.61 -8.45 12.93
CA ILE A 203 7.40 -9.01 12.31
C ILE A 203 6.94 -10.19 13.15
N THR A 204 5.65 -10.29 13.47
CA THR A 204 5.08 -11.43 14.17
C THR A 204 3.84 -11.97 13.47
N HIS A 205 3.83 -13.27 13.26
CA HIS A 205 2.76 -14.00 12.59
C HIS A 205 2.81 -15.48 12.97
N PRO A 206 1.73 -16.27 12.85
CA PRO A 206 1.80 -17.72 13.01
C PRO A 206 2.68 -18.34 11.94
N GLU A 207 3.29 -19.48 12.25
CA GLU A 207 4.02 -20.27 11.27
C GLU A 207 3.15 -20.53 10.02
N GLY A 208 3.76 -20.43 8.84
CA GLY A 208 3.09 -20.56 7.55
C GLY A 208 2.50 -19.26 7.01
N TYR A 209 2.54 -18.15 7.76
CA TYR A 209 2.08 -16.82 7.29
C TYR A 209 3.25 -15.86 6.98
N GLU A 210 4.39 -16.42 6.61
CA GLU A 210 5.51 -15.64 6.11
C GLU A 210 5.08 -14.82 4.88
N LEU A 211 5.58 -13.60 4.79
CA LEU A 211 5.58 -12.82 3.55
C LEU A 211 6.68 -13.36 2.62
N SER A 212 6.73 -12.85 1.39
CA SER A 212 7.80 -13.22 0.46
C SER A 212 9.19 -13.04 1.10
N PRO A 213 10.11 -14.04 0.97
CA PRO A 213 11.48 -13.92 1.46
C PRO A 213 12.23 -12.69 0.92
N GLU A 214 11.90 -12.24 -0.29
CA GLU A 214 12.48 -11.03 -0.88
C GLU A 214 12.06 -9.76 -0.13
N ILE A 215 10.82 -9.74 0.38
CA ILE A 215 10.28 -8.60 1.15
C ILE A 215 10.85 -8.60 2.57
N THR A 216 10.91 -9.77 3.23
CA THR A 216 11.32 -9.90 4.64
C THR A 216 12.81 -10.09 4.85
N LYS A 217 13.62 -9.97 3.78
CA LYS A 217 15.06 -10.08 3.85
C LYS A 217 15.62 -9.17 4.97
N ASP A 218 16.45 -9.73 5.81
CA ASP A 218 17.10 -9.05 6.95
C ASP A 218 16.12 -8.52 8.03
N CYS A 219 14.87 -8.97 8.05
CA CYS A 219 13.91 -8.64 9.10
C CYS A 219 13.94 -9.68 10.23
N THR A 220 13.74 -9.22 11.46
CA THR A 220 13.53 -10.08 12.62
C THR A 220 12.10 -10.61 12.61
N ILE A 221 11.92 -11.93 12.71
CA ILE A 221 10.62 -12.60 12.83
C ILE A 221 10.53 -13.22 14.22
N GLU A 222 9.44 -12.96 14.93
CA GLU A 222 9.12 -13.57 16.22
C GLU A 222 7.74 -14.26 16.10
N TYR A 223 7.71 -15.57 16.33
CA TYR A 223 6.49 -16.36 16.23
C TYR A 223 5.62 -16.33 17.50
N ASP A 224 6.15 -15.80 18.60
CA ASP A 224 5.39 -15.52 19.82
C ASP A 224 4.93 -14.05 19.82
N GLN A 225 3.63 -13.84 19.60
CA GLN A 225 3.05 -12.49 19.54
C GLN A 225 3.25 -11.70 20.85
N ASN A 226 3.20 -12.38 22.01
CA ASN A 226 3.39 -11.72 23.31
C ASN A 226 4.81 -11.22 23.47
N LYS A 227 5.81 -12.05 23.14
CA LYS A 227 7.22 -11.63 23.13
C LYS A 227 7.49 -10.50 22.14
N ALA A 228 6.87 -10.56 20.96
CA ALA A 228 7.00 -9.49 19.99
C ALA A 228 6.48 -8.16 20.56
N PHE A 229 5.38 -8.19 21.34
CA PHE A 229 4.76 -6.99 21.90
C PHE A 229 5.50 -6.40 23.11
N GLU A 230 6.33 -7.19 23.82
CA GLU A 230 7.11 -6.70 24.97
C GLU A 230 7.87 -5.42 24.62
N ASN A 231 7.59 -4.34 25.39
CA ASN A 231 8.22 -3.03 25.23
C ASN A 231 8.05 -2.37 23.83
N ALA A 232 7.08 -2.79 23.01
CA ALA A 232 6.79 -2.15 21.74
C ALA A 232 6.25 -0.73 21.93
N ASP A 233 6.68 0.20 21.09
CA ASP A 233 6.19 1.59 21.07
C ASP A 233 5.09 1.77 20.01
N PHE A 234 5.11 0.93 18.96
CA PHE A 234 4.08 0.86 17.93
C PHE A 234 3.74 -0.60 17.62
N VAL A 235 2.45 -0.89 17.48
CA VAL A 235 1.94 -2.19 17.04
C VAL A 235 1.02 -1.95 15.85
N TYR A 236 1.51 -2.31 14.66
CA TYR A 236 0.73 -2.23 13.42
C TYR A 236 0.09 -3.59 13.15
N VAL A 237 -1.24 -3.64 13.17
CA VAL A 237 -2.00 -4.89 13.07
C VAL A 237 -2.67 -5.01 11.71
N LYS A 238 -2.39 -6.10 11.00
CA LYS A 238 -2.96 -6.37 9.69
C LYS A 238 -3.12 -7.87 9.44
N ASN A 239 -4.19 -8.28 8.77
CA ASN A 239 -4.25 -9.61 8.16
C ASN A 239 -3.59 -9.58 6.78
N TRP A 240 -2.92 -10.66 6.43
CA TRP A 240 -2.46 -10.96 5.07
C TRP A 240 -2.54 -12.46 4.79
N SER A 241 -2.69 -12.83 3.52
CA SER A 241 -2.69 -14.22 3.10
C SER A 241 -1.29 -14.82 3.16
N ASN A 242 -1.25 -16.13 3.41
CA ASN A 242 -0.03 -16.92 3.34
C ASN A 242 0.63 -16.81 1.96
N PHE A 243 1.97 -16.68 1.91
CA PHE A 243 2.72 -16.61 0.66
C PHE A 243 2.78 -17.94 -0.08
N ASN A 244 2.89 -19.07 0.65
CA ASN A 244 3.00 -20.41 0.07
C ASN A 244 1.61 -20.99 -0.28
N ASP A 245 0.66 -20.92 0.66
CA ASP A 245 -0.75 -21.27 0.45
C ASP A 245 -1.57 -20.05 0.02
N TYR A 246 -1.16 -19.43 -1.05
CA TYR A 246 -1.65 -18.14 -1.51
C TYR A 246 -3.17 -18.10 -1.67
N GLY A 247 -3.79 -17.05 -1.13
CA GLY A 247 -5.23 -16.83 -1.22
C GLY A 247 -6.07 -17.73 -0.29
N LYS A 248 -5.46 -18.61 0.51
CA LYS A 248 -6.18 -19.49 1.46
C LYS A 248 -6.15 -18.90 2.87
N VAL A 249 -7.19 -19.21 3.65
CA VAL A 249 -7.22 -19.01 5.10
C VAL A 249 -6.80 -20.32 5.74
N THR A 250 -5.55 -20.43 6.16
CA THR A 250 -4.98 -21.66 6.77
C THR A 250 -4.91 -21.58 8.29
N ASN A 251 -5.08 -20.40 8.87
CA ASN A 251 -5.11 -20.19 10.31
C ASN A 251 -6.23 -19.19 10.66
N SER A 252 -7.03 -19.54 11.65
CA SER A 252 -8.09 -18.71 12.23
C SER A 252 -8.03 -18.70 13.77
N ASP A 253 -6.87 -19.04 14.35
CA ASP A 253 -6.68 -19.10 15.79
C ASP A 253 -6.95 -17.72 16.42
N PRO A 254 -8.00 -17.62 17.29
CA PRO A 254 -8.36 -16.38 17.94
C PRO A 254 -7.27 -15.85 18.88
N ASN A 255 -6.32 -16.72 19.30
CA ASN A 255 -5.18 -16.30 20.11
C ASN A 255 -4.28 -15.29 19.40
N TRP A 256 -4.36 -15.14 18.09
CA TRP A 256 -3.68 -14.09 17.34
C TRP A 256 -4.44 -12.75 17.28
N THR A 257 -5.62 -12.68 17.90
CA THR A 257 -6.33 -11.43 18.06
C THR A 257 -5.59 -10.53 19.05
N VAL A 258 -5.41 -9.26 18.68
CA VAL A 258 -4.79 -8.28 19.56
C VAL A 258 -5.83 -7.79 20.57
N THR A 259 -5.57 -8.03 21.85
CA THR A 259 -6.46 -7.66 22.97
C THR A 259 -5.83 -6.58 23.82
N ALA A 260 -6.61 -6.03 24.77
CA ALA A 260 -6.13 -5.05 25.74
C ALA A 260 -5.00 -5.63 26.61
N GLU A 261 -5.10 -6.91 27.00
CA GLU A 261 -4.11 -7.60 27.80
C GLU A 261 -2.77 -7.69 27.04
N LYS A 262 -2.79 -8.00 25.76
CA LYS A 262 -1.59 -8.02 24.92
C LYS A 262 -1.01 -6.62 24.73
N MET A 263 -1.86 -5.62 24.53
CA MET A 263 -1.38 -4.23 24.45
C MET A 263 -0.79 -3.74 25.77
N ALA A 264 -1.17 -4.31 26.92
CA ALA A 264 -0.57 -4.00 28.20
C ALA A 264 0.90 -4.49 28.33
N LEU A 265 1.36 -5.42 27.49
CA LEU A 265 2.76 -5.85 27.42
C LEU A 265 3.68 -4.79 26.77
N THR A 266 3.09 -3.87 26.03
CA THR A 266 3.82 -2.84 25.29
C THR A 266 4.29 -1.71 26.21
N ASN A 267 5.18 -0.86 25.70
CA ASN A 267 5.57 0.39 26.40
C ASN A 267 4.54 1.51 26.15
N ASN A 268 3.31 1.33 26.59
CA ASN A 268 2.18 2.22 26.25
C ASN A 268 2.08 2.45 24.73
N GLY A 269 2.30 1.37 23.99
CA GLY A 269 2.45 1.37 22.54
C GLY A 269 1.19 1.86 21.80
N LYS A 270 1.42 2.50 20.68
CA LYS A 270 0.33 2.98 19.81
C LYS A 270 -0.15 1.84 18.93
N PHE A 271 -1.44 1.50 19.05
CA PHE A 271 -2.09 0.58 18.13
C PHE A 271 -2.35 1.28 16.80
N MET A 272 -1.92 0.66 15.71
CA MET A 272 -2.08 1.16 14.35
C MET A 272 -2.77 0.14 13.45
N HIS A 273 -3.54 0.63 12.49
CA HIS A 273 -4.22 -0.17 11.47
C HIS A 273 -4.46 0.68 10.22
N CYS A 274 -4.50 0.07 9.02
CA CYS A 274 -4.77 0.77 7.75
C CYS A 274 -6.25 1.15 7.55
#